data_ef74cacc1a26687073b823990d7ee278
#
_entry.id   ef74cacc1a26687073b823990d7ee278
#
_cell.length_a   1.000
_cell.length_b   1.000
_cell.length_c   1.000
_cell.angle_alpha   90.00
_cell.angle_beta   90.00
_cell.angle_gamma   90.00
#
_symmetry.space_group_name_H-M   'P 1'
#
loop_
_entity.id
_entity.type
_entity.pdbx_description
1 polymer ?
#
loop_
_entity_poly.entity_id
_entity_poly.type
_entity_poly.pdbx_seq_one_letter_code
_entity_poly.pdbx_strand_id
1 'polypeptide(L)'
;MLYFISIQIHFLVVMKGFRTLLCVISLALSGVIVSDVMAQKELGVFNSLAVGVGVGTTGIDVNVATPITSHFDLRGGFSIMPNFSMSTDVDVDVEAMEGVSVPSTIGMEGSIKRVSGELLVNYYPFKKSSFFLTAGAYFGGGTLLKINGHSDELKELVAEAGKAGVVIGDYTIPVDKTGNVSGGLKVSNFRPYVGLGFGRAVPKKRLGVMFELGVQFHGKPDVYTDYGNVNNLLDEVDPDDTFSKIMDKLTVYPVMKIRLCGRIF
;
A
#
# COMPACT_ATOMS: atom_id res chain seq x y z
N MET A 1 -31.82 -6.65 10.44
CA MET A 1 -32.33 -5.69 9.42
C MET A 1 -31.42 -4.49 9.22
N LEU A 2 -30.85 -3.89 10.24
CA LEU A 2 -29.91 -2.75 10.14
C LEU A 2 -28.55 -3.12 9.47
N TYR A 3 -28.05 -4.33 9.66
CA TYR A 3 -26.80 -4.81 9.06
C TYR A 3 -26.86 -4.93 7.53
N PHE A 4 -28.00 -5.30 6.97
CA PHE A 4 -28.21 -5.38 5.52
C PHE A 4 -28.23 -4.01 4.84
N ILE A 5 -28.71 -2.99 5.52
CA ILE A 5 -28.79 -1.61 5.03
C ILE A 5 -27.39 -0.98 4.99
N SER A 6 -26.54 -1.26 5.97
CA SER A 6 -25.15 -0.75 6.02
C SER A 6 -24.30 -1.31 4.88
N ILE A 7 -24.42 -2.60 4.56
CA ILE A 7 -23.69 -3.24 3.44
C ILE A 7 -24.17 -2.67 2.11
N GLN A 8 -25.47 -2.42 1.94
CA GLN A 8 -25.99 -1.82 0.71
C GLN A 8 -25.51 -0.38 0.51
N ILE A 9 -25.39 0.41 1.56
CA ILE A 9 -24.90 1.79 1.48
C ILE A 9 -23.42 1.80 1.13
N HIS A 10 -22.59 0.94 1.73
CA HIS A 10 -21.18 0.79 1.39
C HIS A 10 -20.97 0.33 -0.06
N PHE A 11 -21.75 -0.62 -0.52
CA PHE A 11 -21.71 -1.09 -1.91
C PHE A 11 -22.11 0.02 -2.91
N LEU A 12 -23.10 0.84 -2.58
CA LEU A 12 -23.51 1.99 -3.38
C LEU A 12 -22.48 3.11 -3.44
N VAL A 13 -21.76 3.38 -2.35
CA VAL A 13 -20.69 4.40 -2.30
C VAL A 13 -19.49 3.93 -3.11
N VAL A 14 -19.09 2.66 -2.98
CA VAL A 14 -18.01 2.05 -3.77
C VAL A 14 -18.38 2.02 -5.27
N MET A 15 -19.63 1.67 -5.61
CA MET A 15 -20.11 1.71 -6.99
C MET A 15 -20.18 3.13 -7.58
N LYS A 16 -20.54 4.14 -6.78
CA LYS A 16 -20.47 5.55 -7.23
C LYS A 16 -19.04 5.98 -7.51
N GLY A 17 -18.10 5.67 -6.62
CA GLY A 17 -16.67 5.94 -6.83
C GLY A 17 -16.12 5.24 -8.07
N PHE A 18 -16.49 3.98 -8.29
CA PHE A 18 -16.09 3.21 -9.47
C PHE A 18 -16.69 3.75 -10.77
N ARG A 19 -17.95 4.19 -10.76
CA ARG A 19 -18.59 4.85 -11.92
C ARG A 19 -17.93 6.18 -12.25
N THR A 20 -17.60 6.99 -11.25
CA THR A 20 -16.91 8.27 -11.44
C THR A 20 -15.50 8.03 -12.00
N LEU A 21 -14.78 7.02 -11.51
CA LEU A 21 -13.48 6.61 -12.03
C LEU A 21 -13.57 6.13 -13.48
N LEU A 22 -14.57 5.32 -13.82
CA LEU A 22 -14.84 4.88 -15.20
C LEU A 22 -15.18 6.06 -16.13
N CYS A 23 -15.96 7.04 -15.66
CA CYS A 23 -16.25 8.24 -16.44
C CYS A 23 -15.00 9.11 -16.65
N VAL A 24 -14.15 9.27 -15.66
CA VAL A 24 -12.87 9.99 -15.81
C VAL A 24 -11.94 9.26 -16.77
N ILE A 25 -11.85 7.94 -16.68
CA ILE A 25 -11.06 7.12 -17.62
C ILE A 25 -11.64 7.20 -19.03
N SER A 26 -12.97 7.17 -19.20
CA SER A 26 -13.60 7.27 -20.52
C SER A 26 -13.46 8.68 -21.13
N LEU A 27 -13.52 9.75 -20.32
CA LEU A 27 -13.21 11.11 -20.76
C LEU A 27 -11.73 11.26 -21.15
N ALA A 28 -10.82 10.69 -20.40
CA ALA A 28 -9.41 10.67 -20.73
C ALA A 28 -9.12 9.88 -22.02
N LEU A 29 -9.82 8.77 -22.24
CA LEU A 29 -9.72 7.96 -23.47
C LEU A 29 -10.36 8.66 -24.68
N SER A 30 -11.45 9.41 -24.52
CA SER A 30 -12.08 10.15 -25.62
C SER A 30 -11.24 11.36 -26.09
N GLY A 31 -10.40 11.94 -25.21
CA GLY A 31 -9.43 12.97 -25.58
C GLY A 31 -8.23 12.45 -26.41
N VAL A 32 -8.04 11.13 -26.48
CA VAL A 32 -6.90 10.49 -27.19
C VAL A 32 -7.08 10.43 -28.72
N ILE A 33 -8.28 10.73 -29.25
CA ILE A 33 -8.59 10.58 -30.70
C ILE A 33 -8.23 11.83 -31.52
N VAL A 34 -7.60 12.84 -30.93
CA VAL A 34 -7.07 13.96 -31.73
C VAL A 34 -5.72 13.55 -32.30
N SER A 35 -5.77 13.02 -33.50
CA SER A 35 -4.60 12.62 -34.29
C SER A 35 -3.89 13.85 -34.83
N ASP A 36 -2.96 14.37 -34.07
CA ASP A 36 -1.92 15.23 -34.67
C ASP A 36 -0.79 14.33 -35.19
N VAL A 37 -0.64 14.35 -36.50
CA VAL A 37 0.53 13.80 -37.21
C VAL A 37 1.73 14.69 -36.89
N MET A 38 2.22 14.60 -35.66
CA MET A 38 3.54 15.15 -35.32
C MET A 38 4.58 14.11 -35.65
N ALA A 39 5.61 14.51 -36.37
CA ALA A 39 6.78 13.68 -36.68
C ALA A 39 7.26 12.98 -35.39
N GLN A 40 7.39 11.66 -35.42
CA GLN A 40 7.90 10.90 -34.29
C GLN A 40 9.34 11.36 -33.99
N LYS A 41 9.50 12.16 -32.95
CA LYS A 41 10.80 12.56 -32.47
C LYS A 41 11.51 11.32 -31.92
N GLU A 42 12.72 11.00 -32.43
CA GLU A 42 13.51 9.92 -31.87
C GLU A 42 13.88 10.23 -30.41
N LEU A 43 13.63 9.26 -29.52
CA LEU A 43 13.99 9.37 -28.11
C LEU A 43 15.52 9.22 -28.00
N GLY A 44 16.16 10.32 -27.57
CA GLY A 44 17.60 10.40 -27.30
C GLY A 44 17.87 10.74 -25.85
N VAL A 45 19.12 11.04 -25.51
CA VAL A 45 19.53 11.32 -24.13
C VAL A 45 18.87 12.61 -23.64
N PHE A 46 18.01 12.49 -22.65
CA PHE A 46 17.27 13.59 -21.96
C PHE A 46 16.58 14.59 -22.91
N ASN A 47 16.22 14.13 -24.12
CA ASN A 47 15.63 15.01 -25.14
C ASN A 47 14.11 15.11 -25.08
N SER A 48 13.50 14.44 -24.13
CA SER A 48 12.04 14.42 -23.92
C SER A 48 11.72 14.27 -22.45
N LEU A 49 10.60 14.84 -22.04
CA LEU A 49 10.05 14.70 -20.70
C LEU A 49 8.61 14.26 -20.79
N ALA A 50 8.22 13.32 -19.94
CA ALA A 50 6.85 12.89 -19.83
C ALA A 50 6.39 12.89 -18.37
N VAL A 51 5.10 13.12 -18.16
CA VAL A 51 4.43 12.98 -16.88
C VAL A 51 3.44 11.82 -17.00
N GLY A 52 3.42 10.97 -15.99
CA GLY A 52 2.48 9.85 -15.87
C GLY A 52 1.61 10.01 -14.65
N VAL A 53 0.34 9.67 -14.79
CA VAL A 53 -0.61 9.51 -13.68
C VAL A 53 -1.21 8.12 -13.78
N GLY A 54 -1.23 7.39 -12.67
CA GLY A 54 -1.67 6.02 -12.66
C GLY A 54 -2.42 5.62 -11.41
N VAL A 55 -2.99 4.43 -11.49
CA VAL A 55 -3.65 3.76 -10.36
C VAL A 55 -3.21 2.30 -10.32
N GLY A 56 -3.15 1.76 -9.13
CA GLY A 56 -2.77 0.36 -8.96
C GLY A 56 -2.83 -0.11 -7.51
N THR A 57 -2.22 -1.24 -7.25
CA THR A 57 -2.18 -1.82 -5.90
C THR A 57 -1.41 -0.96 -4.89
N THR A 58 -0.55 -0.05 -5.36
CA THR A 58 0.16 0.93 -4.51
C THR A 58 -0.63 2.24 -4.33
N GLY A 59 -1.87 2.32 -4.81
CA GLY A 59 -2.71 3.51 -4.79
C GLY A 59 -2.63 4.33 -6.08
N ILE A 60 -2.74 5.64 -5.94
CA ILE A 60 -2.61 6.62 -7.05
C ILE A 60 -1.15 7.01 -7.15
N ASP A 61 -0.59 6.99 -8.35
CA ASP A 61 0.79 7.41 -8.60
C ASP A 61 0.90 8.56 -9.59
N VAL A 62 1.88 9.42 -9.34
CA VAL A 62 2.31 10.49 -10.25
C VAL A 62 3.82 10.36 -10.44
N ASN A 63 4.26 10.37 -11.67
CA ASN A 63 5.67 10.23 -12.00
C ASN A 63 6.11 11.13 -13.15
N VAL A 64 7.39 11.35 -13.23
CA VAL A 64 8.08 12.02 -14.32
C VAL A 64 9.05 11.02 -14.93
N ALA A 65 9.14 10.98 -16.24
CA ALA A 65 10.03 10.10 -16.97
C ALA A 65 10.81 10.85 -18.05
N THR A 66 12.05 10.42 -18.26
CA THR A 66 12.91 10.93 -19.31
C THR A 66 13.71 9.79 -19.94
N PRO A 67 13.96 9.80 -21.27
CA PRO A 67 14.79 8.79 -21.89
C PRO A 67 16.27 9.03 -21.56
N ILE A 68 16.97 7.98 -21.12
CA ILE A 68 18.45 7.97 -21.00
C ILE A 68 19.08 7.57 -22.33
N THR A 69 18.47 6.57 -22.98
CA THR A 69 18.84 6.10 -24.32
C THR A 69 17.60 5.67 -25.08
N SER A 70 17.76 5.22 -26.33
CA SER A 70 16.65 4.65 -27.10
C SER A 70 16.03 3.37 -26.46
N HIS A 71 16.73 2.75 -25.49
CA HIS A 71 16.30 1.53 -24.82
C HIS A 71 16.04 1.70 -23.32
N PHE A 72 16.44 2.81 -22.72
CA PHE A 72 16.33 3.04 -21.28
C PHE A 72 15.64 4.36 -20.99
N ASP A 73 14.60 4.30 -20.15
CA ASP A 73 13.95 5.48 -19.55
C ASP A 73 14.20 5.48 -18.04
N LEU A 74 14.51 6.65 -17.49
CA LEU A 74 14.51 6.91 -16.05
C LEU A 74 13.13 7.44 -15.64
N ARG A 75 12.60 6.91 -14.55
CA ARG A 75 11.31 7.32 -14.00
C ARG A 75 11.43 7.54 -12.50
N GLY A 76 10.99 8.71 -12.03
CA GLY A 76 10.88 9.05 -10.62
C GLY A 76 9.48 9.57 -10.29
N GLY A 77 8.96 9.25 -9.12
CA GLY A 77 7.62 9.65 -8.76
C GLY A 77 7.22 9.30 -7.34
N PHE A 78 5.94 9.48 -7.06
CA PHE A 78 5.31 9.19 -5.79
C PHE A 78 4.03 8.39 -5.99
N SER A 79 3.76 7.44 -5.09
CA SER A 79 2.49 6.75 -4.99
C SER A 79 1.87 7.00 -3.63
N ILE A 80 0.57 7.28 -3.63
CA ILE A 80 -0.23 7.61 -2.46
C ILE A 80 -1.37 6.61 -2.38
N MET A 81 -1.38 5.78 -1.35
CA MET A 81 -2.52 4.95 -1.00
C MET A 81 -3.43 5.77 -0.08
N PRO A 82 -4.68 6.04 -0.49
CA PRO A 82 -5.65 6.72 0.36
C PRO A 82 -5.83 5.97 1.68
N ASN A 83 -6.29 6.67 2.71
CA ASN A 83 -6.61 6.04 3.98
C ASN A 83 -7.84 5.14 3.80
N PHE A 84 -7.63 3.84 3.94
CA PHE A 84 -8.69 2.86 4.07
C PHE A 84 -8.71 2.43 5.53
N SER A 85 -9.78 2.77 6.24
CA SER A 85 -10.02 2.29 7.60
C SER A 85 -11.16 1.28 7.60
N MET A 86 -11.01 0.26 8.43
CA MET A 86 -12.02 -0.75 8.69
C MET A 86 -12.07 -0.94 10.20
N SER A 87 -13.27 -0.80 10.76
CA SER A 87 -13.52 -1.08 12.17
C SER A 87 -14.07 -2.48 12.30
N THR A 88 -13.55 -3.23 13.25
CA THR A 88 -14.03 -4.55 13.63
C THR A 88 -13.97 -4.70 15.14
N ASP A 89 -14.89 -5.45 15.66
CA ASP A 89 -14.84 -5.87 17.05
C ASP A 89 -14.01 -7.14 17.13
N VAL A 90 -13.01 -7.14 18.00
CA VAL A 90 -12.08 -8.26 18.18
C VAL A 90 -12.33 -8.83 19.58
N ASP A 91 -12.59 -10.13 19.64
CA ASP A 91 -12.62 -10.85 20.90
C ASP A 91 -11.19 -10.92 21.46
N VAL A 92 -11.03 -10.56 22.71
CA VAL A 92 -9.73 -10.45 23.36
C VAL A 92 -9.68 -11.45 24.50
N ASP A 93 -8.74 -12.38 24.40
CA ASP A 93 -8.32 -13.18 25.52
C ASP A 93 -7.30 -12.37 26.35
N VAL A 94 -7.73 -11.91 27.52
CA VAL A 94 -6.81 -11.28 28.48
C VAL A 94 -6.55 -12.29 29.58
N GLU A 95 -5.31 -12.59 29.87
CA GLU A 95 -4.96 -13.31 31.09
C GLU A 95 -5.37 -12.47 32.31
N ALA A 96 -6.54 -12.79 32.85
CA ALA A 96 -7.12 -12.06 33.97
C ALA A 96 -6.53 -12.52 35.30
N MET A 97 -6.15 -11.56 36.15
CA MET A 97 -6.05 -11.82 37.57
C MET A 97 -7.45 -12.08 38.14
N GLU A 98 -7.55 -13.03 39.08
CA GLU A 98 -8.83 -13.35 39.75
C GLU A 98 -9.48 -12.07 40.31
N GLY A 99 -10.68 -11.78 39.88
CA GLY A 99 -11.52 -10.70 40.38
C GLY A 99 -11.67 -9.46 39.52
N VAL A 100 -11.02 -9.42 38.34
CA VAL A 100 -11.12 -8.28 37.40
C VAL A 100 -12.03 -8.65 36.22
N SER A 101 -13.00 -7.80 35.92
CA SER A 101 -13.87 -7.96 34.74
C SER A 101 -13.08 -7.62 33.48
N VAL A 102 -12.87 -8.59 32.62
CA VAL A 102 -12.15 -8.42 31.36
C VAL A 102 -13.13 -8.19 30.25
N PRO A 103 -12.93 -7.18 29.38
CA PRO A 103 -13.76 -7.03 28.20
C PRO A 103 -13.62 -8.25 27.30
N SER A 104 -14.75 -8.82 26.92
CA SER A 104 -14.77 -9.91 25.96
C SER A 104 -14.54 -9.43 24.52
N THR A 105 -14.71 -8.13 24.26
CA THR A 105 -14.67 -7.57 22.91
C THR A 105 -14.16 -6.13 22.96
N ILE A 106 -13.20 -5.81 22.10
CA ILE A 106 -12.65 -4.45 21.95
C ILE A 106 -12.89 -3.97 20.53
N GLY A 107 -13.44 -2.76 20.40
CA GLY A 107 -13.54 -2.08 19.10
C GLY A 107 -12.16 -1.69 18.59
N MET A 108 -11.73 -2.28 17.47
CA MET A 108 -10.45 -1.99 16.84
C MET A 108 -10.65 -1.37 15.47
N GLU A 109 -9.89 -0.33 15.16
CA GLU A 109 -9.83 0.28 13.83
C GLU A 109 -8.48 -0.04 13.19
N GLY A 110 -8.53 -0.79 12.10
CA GLY A 110 -7.39 -1.00 11.22
C GLY A 110 -7.35 0.05 10.11
N SER A 111 -6.22 0.71 9.91
CA SER A 111 -6.05 1.69 8.85
C SER A 111 -4.81 1.43 8.01
N ILE A 112 -4.96 1.59 6.68
CA ILE A 112 -3.89 1.48 5.70
C ILE A 112 -3.74 2.85 5.06
N LYS A 113 -2.63 3.52 5.32
CA LYS A 113 -2.24 4.77 4.67
C LYS A 113 -0.78 4.72 4.32
N ARG A 114 -0.45 4.95 3.04
CA ARG A 114 0.93 4.79 2.59
C ARG A 114 1.30 5.85 1.56
N VAL A 115 2.45 6.48 1.75
CA VAL A 115 3.07 7.37 0.77
C VAL A 115 4.47 6.84 0.49
N SER A 116 4.78 6.57 -0.78
CA SER A 116 6.07 6.03 -1.19
C SER A 116 6.61 6.80 -2.38
N GLY A 117 7.91 7.15 -2.34
CA GLY A 117 8.66 7.56 -3.52
C GLY A 117 9.06 6.36 -4.37
N GLU A 118 9.20 6.54 -5.67
CA GLU A 118 9.75 5.52 -6.58
C GLU A 118 10.86 6.11 -7.46
N LEU A 119 11.93 5.31 -7.67
CA LEU A 119 12.97 5.60 -8.65
C LEU A 119 13.25 4.31 -9.42
N LEU A 120 12.91 4.31 -10.70
CA LEU A 120 12.87 3.13 -11.53
C LEU A 120 13.52 3.40 -12.89
N VAL A 121 14.13 2.36 -13.44
CA VAL A 121 14.67 2.34 -14.81
C VAL A 121 13.88 1.33 -15.62
N ASN A 122 13.35 1.74 -16.75
CA ASN A 122 12.69 0.88 -17.70
C ASN A 122 13.66 0.51 -18.82
N TYR A 123 13.74 -0.75 -19.14
CA TYR A 123 14.52 -1.28 -20.27
C TYR A 123 13.59 -1.82 -21.35
N TYR A 124 13.73 -1.30 -22.57
CA TYR A 124 12.98 -1.71 -23.77
C TYR A 124 13.85 -2.57 -24.67
N PRO A 125 13.77 -3.91 -24.57
CA PRO A 125 14.64 -4.80 -25.36
C PRO A 125 14.39 -4.71 -26.87
N PHE A 126 13.18 -4.34 -27.27
CA PHE A 126 12.76 -4.31 -28.68
C PHE A 126 12.37 -2.91 -29.14
N LYS A 127 13.08 -2.32 -30.11
CA LYS A 127 12.81 -0.97 -30.65
C LYS A 127 11.39 -0.79 -31.20
N LYS A 128 10.82 -1.86 -31.79
CA LYS A 128 9.48 -1.84 -32.39
C LYS A 128 8.35 -2.19 -31.40
N SER A 129 8.67 -2.77 -30.23
CA SER A 129 7.71 -3.16 -29.20
C SER A 129 7.65 -2.11 -28.09
N SER A 130 6.54 -2.08 -27.39
CA SER A 130 6.37 -1.33 -26.16
C SER A 130 6.54 -2.21 -24.90
N PHE A 131 6.97 -3.44 -25.07
CA PHE A 131 7.34 -4.31 -23.95
C PHE A 131 8.56 -3.75 -23.23
N PHE A 132 8.52 -3.73 -21.90
CA PHE A 132 9.63 -3.28 -21.09
C PHE A 132 9.81 -4.17 -19.86
N LEU A 133 11.04 -4.18 -19.37
CA LEU A 133 11.41 -4.63 -18.04
C LEU A 133 11.71 -3.40 -17.19
N THR A 134 11.40 -3.45 -15.91
CA THR A 134 11.69 -2.35 -15.00
C THR A 134 12.38 -2.87 -13.75
N ALA A 135 13.33 -2.07 -13.24
CA ALA A 135 14.01 -2.33 -11.99
C ALA A 135 14.30 -1.01 -11.27
N GLY A 136 14.40 -1.07 -9.95
CA GLY A 136 14.72 0.08 -9.12
C GLY A 136 14.27 -0.12 -7.68
N ALA A 137 13.80 0.94 -7.04
CA ALA A 137 13.38 0.88 -5.65
C ALA A 137 12.24 1.84 -5.32
N TYR A 138 11.50 1.48 -4.29
CA TYR A 138 10.53 2.33 -3.59
C TYR A 138 11.12 2.76 -2.25
N PHE A 139 10.79 3.98 -1.82
CA PHE A 139 11.32 4.62 -0.62
C PHE A 139 10.18 5.15 0.24
N GLY A 140 10.30 5.02 1.57
CA GLY A 140 9.29 5.50 2.52
C GLY A 140 8.03 4.63 2.57
N GLY A 141 7.05 5.04 3.37
CA GLY A 141 5.78 4.33 3.49
C GLY A 141 5.94 2.90 4.03
N GLY A 142 6.79 2.71 5.04
CA GLY A 142 7.04 1.39 5.63
C GLY A 142 5.87 0.83 6.45
N THR A 143 4.88 1.64 6.83
CA THR A 143 3.70 1.15 7.56
C THR A 143 2.75 0.43 6.60
N LEU A 144 2.53 -0.86 6.83
CA LEU A 144 1.56 -1.67 6.08
C LEU A 144 0.16 -1.52 6.66
N LEU A 145 0.05 -1.61 7.98
CA LEU A 145 -1.20 -1.57 8.72
C LEU A 145 -0.97 -0.83 10.03
N LYS A 146 -1.85 0.08 10.38
CA LYS A 146 -1.95 0.69 11.69
C LYS A 146 -3.24 0.23 12.35
N ILE A 147 -3.15 -0.22 13.59
CA ILE A 147 -4.28 -0.69 14.40
C ILE A 147 -4.38 0.23 15.60
N ASN A 148 -5.58 0.74 15.85
CA ASN A 148 -5.90 1.50 17.05
C ASN A 148 -7.14 0.87 17.69
N GLY A 149 -7.13 0.75 19.01
CA GLY A 149 -8.24 0.29 19.80
C GLY A 149 -8.39 1.13 21.07
N HIS A 150 -9.58 1.17 21.62
CA HIS A 150 -9.85 1.83 22.89
C HIS A 150 -10.89 1.04 23.66
N SER A 151 -10.66 0.90 24.97
CA SER A 151 -11.64 0.35 25.90
C SER A 151 -11.50 1.01 27.26
N ASP A 152 -12.62 1.43 27.85
CA ASP A 152 -12.65 1.98 29.21
C ASP A 152 -12.32 0.90 30.25
N GLU A 153 -12.68 -0.36 29.98
CA GLU A 153 -12.35 -1.49 30.84
C GLU A 153 -10.84 -1.77 30.87
N LEU A 154 -10.14 -1.62 29.73
CA LEU A 154 -8.67 -1.71 29.69
C LEU A 154 -8.00 -0.58 30.49
N LYS A 155 -8.63 0.60 30.53
CA LYS A 155 -8.15 1.71 31.37
C LYS A 155 -8.26 1.38 32.85
N GLU A 156 -9.36 0.76 33.29
CA GLU A 156 -9.53 0.32 34.68
C GLU A 156 -8.51 -0.77 35.03
N LEU A 157 -8.28 -1.73 34.15
CA LEU A 157 -7.25 -2.77 34.31
C LEU A 157 -5.84 -2.19 34.49
N VAL A 158 -5.47 -1.20 33.67
CA VAL A 158 -4.17 -0.53 33.80
C VAL A 158 -4.07 0.25 35.13
N ALA A 159 -5.19 0.84 35.57
CA ALA A 159 -5.21 1.57 36.84
C ALA A 159 -5.04 0.63 38.06
N GLU A 160 -5.63 -0.56 38.03
CA GLU A 160 -5.54 -1.54 39.11
C GLU A 160 -4.26 -2.39 39.08
N ALA A 161 -3.88 -2.93 37.91
CA ALA A 161 -2.74 -3.83 37.77
C ALA A 161 -1.43 -3.11 37.42
N GLY A 162 -1.48 -1.81 37.12
CA GLY A 162 -0.31 -1.01 36.73
C GLY A 162 0.18 -1.27 35.30
N LYS A 163 -0.21 -2.38 34.67
CA LYS A 163 0.11 -2.76 33.28
C LYS A 163 -1.01 -3.63 32.73
N ALA A 164 -1.35 -3.44 31.46
CA ALA A 164 -2.20 -4.34 30.69
C ALA A 164 -1.67 -4.46 29.26
N GLY A 165 -1.96 -5.55 28.59
CA GLY A 165 -1.58 -5.78 27.20
C GLY A 165 -2.65 -6.60 26.48
N VAL A 166 -2.80 -6.35 25.18
CA VAL A 166 -3.65 -7.12 24.28
C VAL A 166 -2.78 -8.06 23.49
N VAL A 167 -3.09 -9.36 23.57
CA VAL A 167 -2.36 -10.40 22.85
C VAL A 167 -2.94 -10.54 21.44
N ILE A 168 -2.10 -10.39 20.41
CA ILE A 168 -2.45 -10.60 19.01
C ILE A 168 -1.42 -11.56 18.40
N GLY A 169 -1.82 -12.81 18.20
CA GLY A 169 -0.89 -13.87 17.85
C GLY A 169 0.19 -14.02 18.93
N ASP A 170 1.46 -13.98 18.53
CA ASP A 170 2.63 -14.11 19.43
C ASP A 170 3.06 -12.77 20.08
N TYR A 171 2.31 -11.69 19.87
CA TYR A 171 2.72 -10.34 20.29
C TYR A 171 1.78 -9.77 21.34
N THR A 172 2.36 -9.28 22.43
CA THR A 172 1.61 -8.49 23.42
C THR A 172 1.80 -7.01 23.12
N ILE A 173 0.71 -6.33 22.76
CA ILE A 173 0.68 -4.89 22.53
C ILE A 173 0.30 -4.20 23.83
N PRO A 174 1.19 -3.37 24.43
CA PRO A 174 0.88 -2.70 25.67
C PRO A 174 -0.25 -1.69 25.51
N VAL A 175 -1.08 -1.60 26.55
CA VAL A 175 -2.16 -0.61 26.70
C VAL A 175 -1.60 0.61 27.41
N ASP A 176 -1.97 1.80 26.97
CA ASP A 176 -1.62 3.04 27.66
C ASP A 176 -2.48 3.28 28.90
N LYS A 177 -2.13 4.30 29.70
CA LYS A 177 -2.87 4.69 30.91
C LYS A 177 -4.30 5.18 30.65
N THR A 178 -4.65 5.44 29.41
CA THR A 178 -5.96 5.91 28.99
C THR A 178 -6.81 4.82 28.34
N GLY A 179 -6.34 3.56 28.33
CA GLY A 179 -7.05 2.41 27.79
C GLY A 179 -6.92 2.28 26.25
N ASN A 180 -5.94 2.97 25.66
CA ASN A 180 -5.72 2.87 24.22
C ASN A 180 -4.68 1.79 23.89
N VAL A 181 -4.94 1.09 22.80
CA VAL A 181 -4.02 0.16 22.14
C VAL A 181 -3.66 0.77 20.80
N SER A 182 -2.37 0.94 20.51
CA SER A 182 -1.90 1.40 19.20
C SER A 182 -0.65 0.65 18.78
N GLY A 183 -0.71 0.13 17.56
CA GLY A 183 0.38 -0.63 16.98
C GLY A 183 0.13 -0.92 15.53
N GLY A 184 0.87 -1.89 14.97
CA GLY A 184 0.66 -2.29 13.59
C GLY A 184 1.84 -3.04 13.00
N LEU A 185 1.85 -3.11 11.67
CA LEU A 185 2.87 -3.80 10.89
C LEU A 185 3.72 -2.80 10.11
N LYS A 186 5.03 -2.92 10.23
CA LYS A 186 6.01 -2.17 9.45
C LYS A 186 6.81 -3.09 8.55
N VAL A 187 7.23 -2.56 7.41
CA VAL A 187 8.19 -3.19 6.50
C VAL A 187 9.33 -2.22 6.21
N SER A 188 10.36 -2.71 5.52
CA SER A 188 11.48 -1.85 5.12
C SER A 188 11.01 -0.61 4.36
N ASN A 189 11.57 0.55 4.71
CA ASN A 189 11.39 1.79 3.99
C ASN A 189 12.08 1.78 2.61
N PHE A 190 13.10 0.95 2.43
CA PHE A 190 13.76 0.71 1.17
C PHE A 190 13.30 -0.64 0.61
N ARG A 191 12.66 -0.61 -0.56
CA ARG A 191 12.06 -1.78 -1.18
C ARG A 191 12.54 -1.91 -2.61
N PRO A 192 13.51 -2.78 -2.89
CA PRO A 192 13.86 -3.16 -4.25
C PRO A 192 12.64 -3.59 -5.03
N TYR A 193 12.63 -3.29 -6.32
CA TYR A 193 11.52 -3.57 -7.20
C TYR A 193 12.01 -4.10 -8.54
N VAL A 194 11.30 -5.09 -9.04
CA VAL A 194 11.44 -5.58 -10.41
C VAL A 194 10.06 -5.80 -11.01
N GLY A 195 9.94 -5.58 -12.31
CA GLY A 195 8.67 -5.73 -13.01
C GLY A 195 8.83 -5.80 -14.52
N LEU A 196 7.70 -5.97 -15.17
CA LEU A 196 7.58 -5.98 -16.62
C LEU A 196 6.25 -5.33 -17.03
N GLY A 197 6.14 -4.95 -18.28
CA GLY A 197 4.89 -4.37 -18.74
C GLY A 197 4.87 -4.02 -20.21
N PHE A 198 3.80 -3.33 -20.59
CA PHE A 198 3.57 -2.80 -21.91
C PHE A 198 3.22 -1.31 -21.86
N GLY A 199 3.69 -0.57 -22.84
CA GLY A 199 3.57 0.88 -22.93
C GLY A 199 4.94 1.54 -22.83
N ARG A 200 4.96 2.87 -22.89
CA ARG A 200 6.19 3.65 -22.74
C ARG A 200 5.99 4.73 -21.71
N ALA A 201 6.94 4.84 -20.78
CA ALA A 201 6.96 5.92 -19.80
C ALA A 201 7.14 7.29 -20.50
N VAL A 202 7.94 7.33 -21.55
CA VAL A 202 8.00 8.45 -22.50
C VAL A 202 7.36 8.01 -23.81
N PRO A 203 6.10 8.38 -24.06
CA PRO A 203 5.39 7.97 -25.27
C PRO A 203 6.04 8.53 -26.53
N LYS A 204 6.08 7.74 -27.61
CA LYS A 204 6.50 8.23 -28.94
C LYS A 204 5.52 9.25 -29.53
N LYS A 205 4.23 9.12 -29.20
CA LYS A 205 3.16 10.09 -29.48
C LYS A 205 2.98 11.00 -28.27
N ARG A 206 2.06 11.94 -28.35
CA ARG A 206 1.80 12.88 -27.25
C ARG A 206 1.26 12.20 -25.99
N LEU A 207 0.43 11.18 -26.17
CA LEU A 207 -0.15 10.38 -25.09
C LEU A 207 0.09 8.90 -25.31
N GLY A 208 0.18 8.15 -24.21
CA GLY A 208 0.31 6.70 -24.19
C GLY A 208 -0.25 6.11 -22.92
N VAL A 209 -0.65 4.85 -23.00
CA VAL A 209 -1.04 4.06 -21.82
C VAL A 209 0.07 3.04 -21.52
N MET A 210 0.34 2.85 -20.24
CA MET A 210 1.34 1.93 -19.73
C MET A 210 0.70 1.00 -18.72
N PHE A 211 0.92 -0.29 -18.90
CA PHE A 211 0.52 -1.34 -17.96
C PHE A 211 1.77 -1.99 -17.39
N GLU A 212 1.81 -2.20 -16.07
CA GLU A 212 2.98 -2.71 -15.35
C GLU A 212 2.55 -3.74 -14.32
N LEU A 213 3.27 -4.86 -14.28
CA LEU A 213 3.22 -5.89 -13.26
C LEU A 213 4.61 -6.07 -12.66
N GLY A 214 4.67 -6.20 -11.34
CA GLY A 214 5.96 -6.38 -10.69
C GLY A 214 5.85 -6.78 -9.23
N VAL A 215 6.98 -6.81 -8.57
CA VAL A 215 7.10 -7.24 -7.17
C VAL A 215 8.04 -6.29 -6.43
N GLN A 216 7.59 -5.79 -5.29
CA GLN A 216 8.42 -5.10 -4.29
C GLN A 216 8.91 -6.11 -3.25
N PHE A 217 10.20 -6.08 -2.96
CA PHE A 217 10.82 -6.88 -1.92
C PHE A 217 10.93 -6.00 -0.65
N HIS A 218 10.10 -6.26 0.33
CA HIS A 218 10.04 -5.41 1.55
C HIS A 218 10.58 -6.09 2.81
N GLY A 219 10.99 -7.35 2.69
CA GLY A 219 11.45 -8.13 3.84
C GLY A 219 10.30 -8.61 4.73
N LYS A 220 10.65 -9.23 5.84
CA LYS A 220 9.66 -9.65 6.83
C LYS A 220 9.02 -8.42 7.46
N PRO A 221 7.68 -8.42 7.66
CA PRO A 221 7.03 -7.39 8.44
C PRO A 221 7.41 -7.49 9.91
N ASP A 222 7.60 -6.34 10.54
CA ASP A 222 7.83 -6.21 11.98
C ASP A 222 6.58 -5.65 12.65
N VAL A 223 6.22 -6.20 13.81
CA VAL A 223 5.16 -5.65 14.67
C VAL A 223 5.73 -4.50 15.48
N TYR A 224 5.03 -3.39 15.51
CA TYR A 224 5.39 -2.24 16.33
C TYR A 224 4.23 -1.76 17.20
N THR A 225 4.55 -1.04 18.27
CA THR A 225 3.58 -0.33 19.10
C THR A 225 4.03 1.11 19.32
N ASP A 226 3.05 2.01 19.49
CA ASP A 226 3.31 3.42 19.83
C ASP A 226 3.53 3.60 21.36
N TYR A 227 3.25 2.58 22.21
CA TYR A 227 3.24 2.66 23.67
C TYR A 227 4.28 1.79 24.37
N GLY A 228 5.45 1.63 23.81
CA GLY A 228 6.56 0.90 24.44
C GLY A 228 7.16 -0.20 23.57
N ASN A 229 7.79 -1.17 24.22
CA ASN A 229 8.41 -2.30 23.51
C ASN A 229 7.38 -3.40 23.31
N VAL A 230 7.35 -3.96 22.12
CA VAL A 230 6.64 -5.20 21.85
C VAL A 230 7.44 -6.32 22.51
N ASN A 231 6.89 -6.90 23.57
CA ASN A 231 7.47 -8.10 24.16
C ASN A 231 7.14 -9.26 23.22
N ASN A 232 8.18 -9.79 22.58
CA ASN A 232 8.03 -11.07 21.89
C ASN A 232 7.91 -12.14 22.98
N LEU A 233 6.78 -12.80 23.06
CA LEU A 233 6.59 -14.00 23.88
C LEU A 233 7.33 -15.21 23.27
N LEU A 234 8.42 -14.97 22.53
CA LEU A 234 9.15 -15.95 21.75
C LEU A 234 9.85 -17.05 22.56
N ASP A 235 9.84 -17.00 23.89
CA ASP A 235 10.45 -18.05 24.73
C ASP A 235 9.52 -19.26 24.98
N GLU A 236 8.22 -19.18 24.59
CA GLU A 236 7.25 -20.28 24.77
C GLU A 236 6.35 -20.55 23.55
N VAL A 237 6.65 -20.00 22.37
CA VAL A 237 5.77 -20.13 21.21
C VAL A 237 5.98 -21.44 20.49
N ASP A 238 4.89 -22.16 20.28
CA ASP A 238 4.82 -23.34 19.42
C ASP A 238 5.22 -22.95 17.98
N PRO A 239 6.28 -23.56 17.40
CA PRO A 239 6.73 -23.26 16.02
C PRO A 239 5.65 -23.49 14.95
N ASP A 240 4.50 -23.98 15.34
CA ASP A 240 3.37 -24.29 14.46
C ASP A 240 2.31 -23.18 14.35
N ASP A 241 2.53 -22.01 14.95
CA ASP A 241 1.55 -20.92 14.84
C ASP A 241 1.39 -20.41 13.41
N THR A 242 0.13 -20.33 12.99
CA THR A 242 -0.28 -19.94 11.62
C THR A 242 0.09 -18.49 11.31
N PHE A 243 0.06 -17.61 12.32
CA PHE A 243 0.36 -16.18 12.14
C PHE A 243 1.82 -15.96 11.79
N SER A 244 2.75 -16.51 12.57
CA SER A 244 4.19 -16.44 12.30
C SER A 244 4.55 -17.02 10.94
N LYS A 245 3.95 -18.15 10.54
CA LYS A 245 4.16 -18.75 9.21
C LYS A 245 3.67 -17.86 8.06
N ILE A 246 2.57 -17.12 8.26
CA ILE A 246 2.07 -16.16 7.27
C ILE A 246 3.03 -14.97 7.18
N MET A 247 3.46 -14.42 8.32
CA MET A 247 4.38 -13.28 8.37
C MET A 247 5.73 -13.61 7.73
N ASP A 248 6.25 -14.81 7.93
CA ASP A 248 7.49 -15.27 7.32
C ASP A 248 7.42 -15.38 5.79
N LYS A 249 6.24 -15.66 5.24
CA LYS A 249 6.02 -15.74 3.80
C LYS A 249 5.72 -14.38 3.16
N LEU A 250 5.29 -13.40 3.94
CA LEU A 250 4.91 -12.06 3.50
C LEU A 250 6.15 -11.18 3.33
N THR A 251 7.08 -11.57 2.46
CA THR A 251 8.32 -10.84 2.18
C THR A 251 8.27 -10.00 0.93
N VAL A 252 7.21 -10.18 0.14
CA VAL A 252 7.04 -9.52 -1.16
C VAL A 252 5.64 -8.94 -1.31
N TYR A 253 5.55 -7.83 -2.05
CA TYR A 253 4.30 -7.17 -2.37
C TYR A 253 4.08 -7.14 -3.88
N PRO A 254 3.00 -7.75 -4.40
CA PRO A 254 2.69 -7.72 -5.82
C PRO A 254 2.21 -6.32 -6.21
N VAL A 255 2.76 -5.81 -7.30
CA VAL A 255 2.41 -4.50 -7.86
C VAL A 255 1.77 -4.67 -9.21
N MET A 256 0.57 -4.09 -9.36
CA MET A 256 -0.12 -3.95 -10.63
C MET A 256 -0.47 -2.49 -10.80
N LYS A 257 -0.12 -1.89 -11.94
CA LYS A 257 -0.38 -0.48 -12.23
C LYS A 257 -0.82 -0.28 -13.67
N ILE A 258 -1.74 0.66 -13.85
CA ILE A 258 -2.08 1.22 -15.15
C ILE A 258 -1.86 2.73 -15.11
N ARG A 259 -1.20 3.28 -16.12
CA ARG A 259 -0.84 4.71 -16.18
C ARG A 259 -1.19 5.32 -17.52
N LEU A 260 -1.61 6.56 -17.47
CA LEU A 260 -1.66 7.45 -18.61
C LEU A 260 -0.41 8.32 -18.59
N CYS A 261 0.37 8.26 -19.66
CA CYS A 261 1.62 9.00 -19.79
C CYS A 261 1.47 10.06 -20.90
N GLY A 262 1.85 11.29 -20.57
CA GLY A 262 1.82 12.42 -21.51
C GLY A 262 3.24 12.96 -21.74
N ARG A 263 3.70 13.04 -23.00
CA ARG A 263 4.96 13.68 -23.34
C ARG A 263 4.77 15.18 -23.40
N ILE A 264 5.60 15.92 -22.66
CA ILE A 264 5.55 17.39 -22.59
C ILE A 264 6.32 18.00 -23.76
N PHE A 265 7.56 17.52 -24.01
CA PHE A 265 8.43 17.95 -25.14
C PHE A 265 9.31 16.82 -25.64
#